data_caeadddadf95ca02a9c33c84de09e8ab
#
_entry.id   caeadddadf95ca02a9c33c84de09e8ab
#
_cell.length_a   1.000
_cell.length_b   1.000
_cell.length_c   1.000
_cell.angle_alpha   90.00
_cell.angle_beta   90.00
_cell.angle_gamma   90.00
#
_symmetry.space_group_name_H-M   'P 1'
#
loop_
_entity.id
_entity.type
_entity.pdbx_description
1 polymer ?
#
loop_
_entity_poly.entity_id
_entity_poly.type
_entity_poly.pdbx_seq_one_letter_code
_entity_poly.pdbx_strand_id
1 'polypeptide(L)'
;DPWKNEDAIGFGGMWTLFRGNSIDWIVPHLAGRDVSLGAPLPYWMGATLIKLFSQFIGAANAARLYSAICFFAAALAIWYATYLLGRRREVQPMALAVGGQPDMKSYGMTLADGALLIFLACVGLAQRAHETTPMMAQLMGISIVLYGTVRGLDKPWQGGLWTGLGIAIVALSSNLTLSLIVVTSTIIAVVASNAKLRFRWTLTSTVLGLIGFALWPIIWYLANLPIEWRHIAEEGWRNAPEMRARPSIESLGFLSVNFWAYAWPVWPLALISLAHWGRIKAAGAWRAPHLCIPLSLFIGSLI
;
A
#
# COMPACT_ATOMS: atom_id res chain seq x y z
N ASP A 1 2.37 9.38 24.29
CA ASP A 1 3.48 10.16 23.72
C ASP A 1 4.06 9.42 22.53
N PRO A 2 4.53 10.15 21.50
CA PRO A 2 5.27 9.57 20.37
C PRO A 2 6.55 8.89 20.88
N TRP A 3 6.83 7.69 20.36
CA TRP A 3 7.91 6.89 20.94
C TRP A 3 9.23 6.90 20.13
N LYS A 4 9.18 7.36 18.87
CA LYS A 4 10.34 7.53 17.98
C LYS A 4 10.26 8.85 17.22
N ASN A 5 11.38 9.28 16.65
CA ASN A 5 11.47 10.51 15.88
C ASN A 5 10.47 10.55 14.71
N GLU A 6 10.32 9.44 13.96
CA GLU A 6 9.40 9.35 12.82
C GLU A 6 7.93 9.44 13.27
N ASP A 7 7.57 8.78 14.37
CA ASP A 7 6.23 8.87 14.97
C ASP A 7 5.95 10.30 15.49
N ALA A 8 6.96 10.93 16.09
CA ALA A 8 6.86 12.33 16.54
C ALA A 8 6.68 13.31 15.37
N ILE A 9 7.39 13.09 14.26
CA ILE A 9 7.26 13.90 13.04
C ILE A 9 5.88 13.73 12.42
N GLY A 10 5.42 12.48 12.29
CA GLY A 10 4.08 12.17 11.75
C GLY A 10 2.98 12.79 12.60
N PHE A 11 3.01 12.57 13.91
CA PHE A 11 2.06 13.20 14.84
C PHE A 11 2.14 14.73 14.81
N GLY A 12 3.37 15.29 14.78
CA GLY A 12 3.59 16.74 14.71
C GLY A 12 2.95 17.37 13.47
N GLY A 13 3.05 16.73 12.31
CA GLY A 13 2.37 17.15 11.09
C GLY A 13 0.84 17.13 11.25
N MET A 14 0.27 16.02 11.77
CA MET A 14 -1.17 15.92 12.01
C MET A 14 -1.65 16.98 13.03
N TRP A 15 -0.86 17.26 14.06
CA TRP A 15 -1.14 18.27 15.06
C TRP A 15 -1.08 19.68 14.49
N THR A 16 -0.12 19.96 13.60
CA THR A 16 -0.02 21.23 12.90
C THR A 16 -1.27 21.52 12.08
N LEU A 17 -1.75 20.54 11.32
CA LEU A 17 -3.00 20.66 10.58
C LEU A 17 -4.21 20.88 11.50
N PHE A 18 -4.28 20.14 12.61
CA PHE A 18 -5.38 20.27 13.57
C PHE A 18 -5.47 21.65 14.20
N ARG A 19 -4.33 22.29 14.50
CA ARG A 19 -4.25 23.62 15.12
C ARG A 19 -4.15 24.75 14.13
N GLY A 20 -3.81 24.44 12.88
CA GLY A 20 -3.40 25.39 11.88
C GLY A 20 -4.53 25.94 11.00
N ASN A 21 -4.11 26.65 9.98
CA ASN A 21 -4.95 27.38 9.01
C ASN A 21 -5.21 26.52 7.76
N SER A 22 -5.92 27.08 6.78
CA SER A 22 -6.20 26.40 5.51
C SER A 22 -4.95 26.03 4.71
N ILE A 23 -3.88 26.83 4.79
CA ILE A 23 -2.60 26.56 4.11
C ILE A 23 -1.96 25.30 4.68
N ASP A 24 -1.98 25.11 6.00
CA ASP A 24 -1.42 23.93 6.66
C ASP A 24 -2.10 22.64 6.19
N TRP A 25 -3.42 22.69 5.90
CA TRP A 25 -4.16 21.57 5.33
C TRP A 25 -3.78 21.28 3.89
N ILE A 26 -3.35 22.28 3.12
CA ILE A 26 -2.95 22.08 1.72
C ILE A 26 -1.52 21.57 1.63
N VAL A 27 -0.60 22.13 2.44
CA VAL A 27 0.82 21.75 2.46
C VAL A 27 1.20 21.28 3.85
N PRO A 28 1.12 19.96 4.13
CA PRO A 28 1.52 19.42 5.42
C PRO A 28 2.98 19.74 5.74
N HIS A 29 3.23 20.34 6.88
CA HIS A 29 4.55 20.70 7.37
C HIS A 29 4.61 20.64 8.91
N LEU A 30 5.79 20.76 9.47
CA LEU A 30 5.96 20.90 10.91
C LEU A 30 5.89 22.38 11.30
N ALA A 31 5.17 22.68 12.39
CA ALA A 31 5.10 24.04 12.93
C ALA A 31 6.49 24.63 13.13
N GLY A 32 6.70 25.84 12.58
CA GLY A 32 7.98 26.56 12.65
C GLY A 32 9.08 26.07 11.71
N ARG A 33 8.76 25.20 10.73
CA ARG A 33 9.71 24.75 9.69
C ARG A 33 9.05 24.77 8.32
N ASP A 34 9.68 25.45 7.36
CA ASP A 34 9.25 25.52 5.96
C ASP A 34 9.69 24.27 5.17
N VAL A 35 9.42 23.09 5.72
CA VAL A 35 9.77 21.80 5.11
C VAL A 35 8.52 20.97 4.99
N SER A 36 8.15 20.61 3.74
CA SER A 36 7.02 19.71 3.50
C SER A 36 7.28 18.31 4.08
N LEU A 37 6.25 17.76 4.67
CA LEU A 37 6.22 16.36 5.11
C LEU A 37 5.83 15.37 3.98
N GLY A 38 5.59 15.87 2.75
CA GLY A 38 5.17 15.09 1.60
C GLY A 38 3.66 15.10 1.38
N ALA A 39 3.14 14.03 0.80
CA ALA A 39 1.75 13.94 0.37
C ALA A 39 0.74 13.99 1.53
N PRO A 40 -0.43 14.62 1.32
CA PRO A 40 -1.26 15.11 2.41
C PRO A 40 -2.19 14.09 3.07
N LEU A 41 -2.54 12.99 2.41
CA LEU A 41 -3.59 12.08 2.86
C LEU A 41 -3.40 11.54 4.29
N PRO A 42 -2.19 11.07 4.70
CA PRO A 42 -1.95 10.59 6.06
C PRO A 42 -2.26 11.68 7.11
N TYR A 43 -1.83 12.91 6.82
CA TYR A 43 -2.00 14.05 7.72
C TYR A 43 -3.45 14.51 7.77
N TRP A 44 -4.17 14.53 6.63
CA TRP A 44 -5.60 14.80 6.59
C TRP A 44 -6.39 13.81 7.43
N MET A 45 -6.10 12.51 7.27
CA MET A 45 -6.78 11.47 8.04
C MET A 45 -6.49 11.62 9.54
N GLY A 46 -5.22 11.77 9.92
CA GLY A 46 -4.83 11.90 11.32
C GLY A 46 -5.39 13.17 11.98
N ALA A 47 -5.28 14.33 11.33
CA ALA A 47 -5.82 15.59 11.83
C ALA A 47 -7.35 15.54 12.00
N THR A 48 -8.05 14.91 11.05
CA THR A 48 -9.51 14.72 11.14
C THR A 48 -9.87 13.83 12.32
N LEU A 49 -9.13 12.74 12.54
CA LEU A 49 -9.36 11.85 13.67
C LEU A 49 -9.04 12.52 15.00
N ILE A 50 -8.00 13.35 15.08
CA ILE A 50 -7.73 14.18 16.25
C ILE A 50 -8.93 15.09 16.53
N LYS A 51 -9.46 15.76 15.50
CA LYS A 51 -10.62 16.65 15.65
C LYS A 51 -11.87 15.94 16.18
N LEU A 52 -12.10 14.69 15.76
CA LEU A 52 -13.29 13.92 16.12
C LEU A 52 -13.16 13.24 17.50
N PHE A 53 -11.98 12.71 17.83
CA PHE A 53 -11.82 11.78 18.94
C PHE A 53 -10.87 12.25 20.05
N SER A 54 -10.16 13.35 19.88
CA SER A 54 -9.17 13.79 20.89
C SER A 54 -9.76 14.05 22.27
N GLN A 55 -11.03 14.46 22.36
CA GLN A 55 -11.71 14.70 23.60
C GLN A 55 -11.95 13.43 24.42
N PHE A 56 -12.06 12.26 23.75
CA PHE A 56 -12.38 10.97 24.39
C PHE A 56 -11.14 10.17 24.73
N ILE A 57 -10.15 10.15 23.84
CA ILE A 57 -8.99 9.24 23.93
C ILE A 57 -7.64 9.97 23.95
N GLY A 58 -7.66 11.31 23.91
CA GLY A 58 -6.45 12.13 23.79
C GLY A 58 -5.93 12.23 22.34
N ALA A 59 -5.19 13.28 22.04
CA ALA A 59 -4.77 13.61 20.68
C ALA A 59 -3.83 12.55 20.05
N ALA A 60 -2.86 12.04 20.81
CA ALA A 60 -1.92 11.04 20.31
C ALA A 60 -2.60 9.72 19.94
N ASN A 61 -3.53 9.23 20.79
CA ASN A 61 -4.28 8.03 20.50
C ASN A 61 -5.27 8.22 19.34
N ALA A 62 -5.89 9.40 19.25
CA ALA A 62 -6.75 9.75 18.13
C ALA A 62 -5.98 9.77 16.79
N ALA A 63 -4.76 10.30 16.77
CA ALA A 63 -3.88 10.23 15.60
C ALA A 63 -3.55 8.78 15.21
N ARG A 64 -3.27 7.90 16.19
CA ARG A 64 -2.96 6.48 15.96
C ARG A 64 -4.13 5.67 15.39
N LEU A 65 -5.37 6.12 15.53
CA LEU A 65 -6.51 5.50 14.85
C LEU A 65 -6.33 5.48 13.33
N TYR A 66 -5.66 6.49 12.76
CA TYR A 66 -5.30 6.50 11.35
C TYR A 66 -4.52 5.24 10.95
N SER A 67 -3.46 4.92 11.69
CA SER A 67 -2.63 3.74 11.41
C SER A 67 -3.43 2.44 11.58
N ALA A 68 -4.26 2.35 12.60
CA ALA A 68 -5.14 1.21 12.82
C ALA A 68 -6.12 1.02 11.66
N ILE A 69 -6.78 2.09 11.20
CA ILE A 69 -7.71 2.03 10.05
C ILE A 69 -6.99 1.54 8.81
N CYS A 70 -5.82 2.11 8.50
CA CYS A 70 -5.01 1.70 7.34
C CYS A 70 -4.57 0.24 7.45
N PHE A 71 -4.13 -0.20 8.63
CA PHE A 71 -3.72 -1.57 8.89
C PHE A 71 -4.85 -2.58 8.66
N PHE A 72 -6.02 -2.34 9.24
CA PHE A 72 -7.17 -3.22 9.06
C PHE A 72 -7.69 -3.22 7.62
N ALA A 73 -7.67 -2.08 6.94
CA ALA A 73 -8.03 -2.01 5.52
C ALA A 73 -7.05 -2.81 4.65
N ALA A 74 -5.74 -2.73 4.92
CA ALA A 74 -4.73 -3.54 4.25
C ALA A 74 -4.93 -5.03 4.51
N ALA A 75 -5.16 -5.42 5.77
CA ALA A 75 -5.43 -6.80 6.17
C ALA A 75 -6.65 -7.38 5.43
N LEU A 76 -7.75 -6.65 5.37
CA LEU A 76 -8.95 -7.03 4.62
C LEU A 76 -8.67 -7.16 3.12
N ALA A 77 -7.95 -6.20 2.53
CA ALA A 77 -7.61 -6.25 1.11
C ALA A 77 -6.76 -7.48 0.77
N ILE A 78 -5.76 -7.81 1.59
CA ILE A 78 -4.91 -9.00 1.44
C ILE A 78 -5.75 -10.27 1.58
N TRP A 79 -6.61 -10.33 2.60
CA TRP A 79 -7.48 -11.48 2.82
C TRP A 79 -8.38 -11.74 1.59
N TYR A 80 -9.09 -10.70 1.12
CA TYR A 80 -9.97 -10.84 -0.03
C TYR A 80 -9.22 -11.13 -1.32
N ALA A 81 -8.04 -10.54 -1.54
CA ALA A 81 -7.21 -10.84 -2.71
C ALA A 81 -6.79 -12.31 -2.71
N THR A 82 -6.30 -12.82 -1.58
CA THR A 82 -5.89 -14.21 -1.43
C THR A 82 -7.07 -15.16 -1.58
N TYR A 83 -8.22 -14.85 -0.99
CA TYR A 83 -9.45 -15.60 -1.17
C TYR A 83 -9.85 -15.74 -2.66
N LEU A 84 -9.84 -14.62 -3.40
CA LEU A 84 -10.19 -14.61 -4.82
C LEU A 84 -9.19 -15.41 -5.67
N LEU A 85 -7.91 -15.35 -5.34
CA LEU A 85 -6.88 -16.17 -6.01
C LEU A 85 -7.00 -17.64 -5.62
N GLY A 86 -7.19 -17.92 -4.33
CA GLY A 86 -7.25 -19.28 -3.79
C GLY A 86 -8.41 -20.11 -4.31
N ARG A 87 -9.55 -19.51 -4.66
CA ARG A 87 -10.69 -20.21 -5.24
C ARG A 87 -10.59 -20.46 -6.75
N ARG A 88 -9.49 -20.05 -7.42
CA ARG A 88 -9.30 -20.29 -8.84
C ARG A 88 -8.97 -21.76 -9.10
N ARG A 89 -9.43 -22.28 -10.23
CA ARG A 89 -9.23 -23.70 -10.59
C ARG A 89 -7.76 -24.07 -10.67
N GLU A 90 -6.91 -23.15 -11.11
CA GLU A 90 -5.47 -23.37 -11.27
C GLU A 90 -4.73 -23.53 -9.93
N VAL A 91 -5.36 -23.15 -8.82
CA VAL A 91 -4.77 -23.17 -7.47
C VAL A 91 -5.26 -24.38 -6.67
N GLN A 92 -6.31 -25.05 -7.14
CA GLN A 92 -6.91 -26.15 -6.39
C GLN A 92 -5.92 -27.33 -6.25
N PRO A 93 -5.92 -28.02 -5.10
CA PRO A 93 -5.10 -29.22 -4.92
C PRO A 93 -5.51 -30.33 -5.91
N MET A 94 -4.57 -31.21 -6.22
CA MET A 94 -4.86 -32.37 -7.08
C MET A 94 -5.95 -33.25 -6.46
N ALA A 95 -6.80 -33.77 -7.34
CA ALA A 95 -7.85 -34.70 -6.95
C ALA A 95 -7.26 -35.95 -6.30
N LEU A 96 -7.66 -36.21 -5.06
CA LEU A 96 -7.32 -37.47 -4.41
C LEU A 96 -8.25 -38.60 -4.92
N ALA A 97 -7.68 -39.77 -5.22
CA ALA A 97 -8.43 -40.91 -5.73
C ALA A 97 -9.54 -41.38 -4.77
N VAL A 98 -9.41 -41.10 -3.48
CA VAL A 98 -10.33 -41.50 -2.40
C VAL A 98 -11.41 -40.47 -2.09
N GLY A 99 -11.41 -39.32 -2.76
CA GLY A 99 -12.30 -38.19 -2.43
C GLY A 99 -11.80 -37.38 -1.23
N GLY A 100 -12.66 -36.49 -0.72
CA GLY A 100 -12.30 -35.66 0.46
C GLY A 100 -11.66 -34.32 0.13
N GLN A 101 -11.77 -33.85 -1.11
CA GLN A 101 -11.29 -32.52 -1.49
C GLN A 101 -12.19 -31.43 -0.90
N PRO A 102 -11.59 -30.36 -0.34
CA PRO A 102 -12.36 -29.20 0.02
C PRO A 102 -12.98 -28.56 -1.24
N ASP A 103 -14.13 -27.96 -1.10
CA ASP A 103 -14.69 -27.14 -2.16
C ASP A 103 -13.82 -25.90 -2.41
N MET A 104 -13.89 -25.35 -3.62
CA MET A 104 -13.04 -24.20 -4.04
C MET A 104 -13.19 -23.00 -3.12
N LYS A 105 -14.38 -22.82 -2.53
CA LYS A 105 -14.65 -21.70 -1.62
C LYS A 105 -13.96 -21.91 -0.27
N SER A 106 -14.12 -23.09 0.33
CA SER A 106 -13.48 -23.44 1.61
C SER A 106 -11.96 -23.43 1.49
N TYR A 107 -11.41 -23.98 0.41
CA TYR A 107 -9.97 -23.90 0.15
C TYR A 107 -9.46 -22.47 0.02
N GLY A 108 -10.19 -21.62 -0.73
CA GLY A 108 -9.87 -20.20 -0.85
C GLY A 108 -9.90 -19.45 0.49
N MET A 109 -10.86 -19.76 1.37
CA MET A 109 -10.94 -19.18 2.72
C MET A 109 -9.75 -19.62 3.57
N THR A 110 -9.40 -20.91 3.58
CA THR A 110 -8.25 -21.41 4.34
C THR A 110 -6.94 -20.74 3.93
N LEU A 111 -6.73 -20.53 2.62
CA LEU A 111 -5.55 -19.81 2.14
C LEU A 111 -5.57 -18.33 2.56
N ALA A 112 -6.73 -17.69 2.54
CA ALA A 112 -6.89 -16.31 2.95
C ALA A 112 -6.64 -16.12 4.46
N ASP A 113 -7.16 -17.04 5.28
CA ASP A 113 -6.91 -17.04 6.73
C ASP A 113 -5.42 -17.24 7.03
N GLY A 114 -4.77 -18.18 6.33
CA GLY A 114 -3.32 -18.38 6.43
C GLY A 114 -2.53 -17.13 6.04
N ALA A 115 -2.88 -16.46 4.94
CA ALA A 115 -2.23 -15.23 4.52
C ALA A 115 -2.43 -14.09 5.53
N LEU A 116 -3.63 -13.98 6.10
CA LEU A 116 -3.92 -13.01 7.16
C LEU A 116 -3.07 -13.27 8.40
N LEU A 117 -2.97 -14.52 8.85
CA LEU A 117 -2.14 -14.87 10.01
C LEU A 117 -0.66 -14.54 9.76
N ILE A 118 -0.14 -14.83 8.57
CA ILE A 118 1.23 -14.49 8.18
C ILE A 118 1.43 -12.97 8.16
N PHE A 119 0.46 -12.22 7.64
CA PHE A 119 0.48 -10.76 7.63
C PHE A 119 0.52 -10.19 9.05
N LEU A 120 -0.34 -10.69 9.94
CA LEU A 120 -0.39 -10.26 11.36
C LEU A 120 0.87 -10.67 12.13
N ALA A 121 1.50 -11.77 11.79
CA ALA A 121 2.73 -12.26 12.42
C ALA A 121 4.01 -11.56 11.90
N CYS A 122 3.91 -10.69 10.90
CA CYS A 122 5.07 -9.98 10.35
C CYS A 122 5.64 -9.00 11.37
N VAL A 123 6.86 -9.28 11.84
CA VAL A 123 7.51 -8.54 12.94
C VAL A 123 7.69 -7.06 12.60
N GLY A 124 8.17 -6.76 11.39
CA GLY A 124 8.36 -5.37 10.94
C GLY A 124 7.05 -4.59 10.90
N LEU A 125 5.97 -5.25 10.47
CA LEU A 125 4.66 -4.66 10.43
C LEU A 125 4.11 -4.41 11.85
N ALA A 126 4.26 -5.38 12.76
CA ALA A 126 3.86 -5.24 14.15
C ALA A 126 4.56 -4.07 14.85
N GLN A 127 5.84 -3.83 14.52
CA GLN A 127 6.61 -2.70 15.05
C GLN A 127 6.16 -1.33 14.51
N ARG A 128 5.69 -1.26 13.27
CA ARG A 128 5.34 0.00 12.59
C ARG A 128 3.85 0.32 12.55
N ALA A 129 2.99 -0.66 12.82
CA ALA A 129 1.54 -0.52 12.68
C ALA A 129 0.89 0.50 13.62
N HIS A 130 1.59 0.92 14.68
CA HIS A 130 1.11 1.90 15.65
C HIS A 130 1.72 3.31 15.45
N GLU A 131 2.65 3.47 14.51
CA GLU A 131 3.29 4.75 14.22
C GLU A 131 2.40 5.62 13.32
N THR A 132 2.43 6.93 13.53
CA THR A 132 1.66 7.93 12.74
C THR A 132 2.38 8.33 11.45
N THR A 133 3.11 7.39 10.83
CA THR A 133 3.88 7.61 9.60
C THR A 133 3.04 7.39 8.34
N PRO A 134 3.39 7.97 7.18
CA PRO A 134 2.71 7.75 5.91
C PRO A 134 2.70 6.29 5.44
N MET A 135 3.62 5.46 5.96
CA MET A 135 3.83 4.07 5.55
C MET A 135 2.54 3.22 5.64
N MET A 136 1.69 3.45 6.65
CA MET A 136 0.46 2.68 6.81
C MET A 136 -0.55 2.97 5.70
N ALA A 137 -0.67 4.22 5.24
CA ALA A 137 -1.52 4.55 4.09
C ALA A 137 -0.96 4.00 2.78
N GLN A 138 0.36 4.00 2.60
CA GLN A 138 1.03 3.39 1.45
C GLN A 138 0.76 1.88 1.40
N LEU A 139 0.92 1.18 2.52
CA LEU A 139 0.61 -0.24 2.66
C LEU A 139 -0.87 -0.53 2.33
N MET A 140 -1.78 0.27 2.86
CA MET A 140 -3.21 0.18 2.54
C MET A 140 -3.45 0.35 1.04
N GLY A 141 -2.88 1.38 0.43
CA GLY A 141 -3.03 1.66 -0.99
C GLY A 141 -2.52 0.50 -1.87
N ILE A 142 -1.31 -0.01 -1.62
CA ILE A 142 -0.72 -1.14 -2.35
C ILE A 142 -1.57 -2.41 -2.17
N SER A 143 -2.06 -2.68 -0.97
CA SER A 143 -2.94 -3.82 -0.69
C SER A 143 -4.28 -3.72 -1.42
N ILE A 144 -4.84 -2.52 -1.52
CA ILE A 144 -6.05 -2.25 -2.30
C ILE A 144 -5.79 -2.40 -3.80
N VAL A 145 -4.62 -1.99 -4.32
CA VAL A 145 -4.21 -2.24 -5.72
C VAL A 145 -4.15 -3.74 -5.99
N LEU A 146 -3.54 -4.52 -5.10
CA LEU A 146 -3.51 -5.99 -5.20
C LEU A 146 -4.93 -6.55 -5.29
N TYR A 147 -5.79 -6.22 -4.34
CA TYR A 147 -7.19 -6.67 -4.34
C TYR A 147 -7.94 -6.25 -5.60
N GLY A 148 -7.82 -4.99 -6.00
CA GLY A 148 -8.50 -4.46 -7.18
C GLY A 148 -8.06 -5.15 -8.47
N THR A 149 -6.75 -5.38 -8.62
CA THR A 149 -6.19 -6.09 -9.79
C THR A 149 -6.71 -7.53 -9.85
N VAL A 150 -6.68 -8.25 -8.74
CA VAL A 150 -7.22 -9.61 -8.65
C VAL A 150 -8.74 -9.64 -8.90
N ARG A 151 -9.48 -8.69 -8.32
CA ARG A 151 -10.92 -8.56 -8.53
C ARG A 151 -11.27 -8.28 -9.98
N GLY A 152 -10.42 -7.52 -10.67
CA GLY A 152 -10.56 -7.18 -12.09
C GLY A 152 -10.56 -8.39 -13.02
N LEU A 153 -9.94 -9.50 -12.62
CA LEU A 153 -9.96 -10.76 -13.38
C LEU A 153 -11.39 -11.31 -13.55
N ASP A 154 -12.23 -11.15 -12.52
CA ASP A 154 -13.62 -11.64 -12.52
C ASP A 154 -14.63 -10.52 -12.85
N LYS A 155 -14.48 -9.35 -12.21
CA LYS A 155 -15.38 -8.20 -12.32
C LYS A 155 -14.61 -6.92 -12.70
N PRO A 156 -14.40 -6.66 -14.00
CA PRO A 156 -13.51 -5.60 -14.47
C PRO A 156 -13.85 -4.21 -13.93
N TRP A 157 -15.11 -3.81 -13.90
CA TRP A 157 -15.53 -2.51 -13.39
C TRP A 157 -15.17 -2.33 -11.91
N GLN A 158 -15.57 -3.30 -11.07
CA GLN A 158 -15.27 -3.25 -9.64
C GLN A 158 -13.76 -3.31 -9.37
N GLY A 159 -13.06 -4.19 -10.10
CA GLY A 159 -11.61 -4.29 -9.99
C GLY A 159 -10.91 -2.99 -10.39
N GLY A 160 -11.34 -2.34 -11.48
CA GLY A 160 -10.80 -1.05 -11.91
C GLY A 160 -11.03 0.06 -10.87
N LEU A 161 -12.22 0.12 -10.25
CA LEU A 161 -12.50 1.07 -9.17
C LEU A 161 -11.54 0.88 -7.98
N TRP A 162 -11.37 -0.34 -7.49
CA TRP A 162 -10.48 -0.61 -6.37
C TRP A 162 -9.01 -0.39 -6.73
N THR A 163 -8.57 -0.81 -7.92
CA THR A 163 -7.19 -0.56 -8.38
C THR A 163 -6.91 0.94 -8.47
N GLY A 164 -7.81 1.70 -9.08
CA GLY A 164 -7.67 3.15 -9.22
C GLY A 164 -7.71 3.87 -7.86
N LEU A 165 -8.59 3.46 -6.95
CA LEU A 165 -8.62 3.96 -5.57
C LEU A 165 -7.31 3.69 -4.83
N GLY A 166 -6.78 2.47 -4.94
CA GLY A 166 -5.49 2.12 -4.34
C GLY A 166 -4.34 2.97 -4.89
N ILE A 167 -4.28 3.18 -6.22
CA ILE A 167 -3.31 4.07 -6.86
C ILE A 167 -3.48 5.51 -6.35
N ALA A 168 -4.70 6.01 -6.23
CA ALA A 168 -4.97 7.35 -5.71
C ALA A 168 -4.52 7.50 -4.25
N ILE A 169 -4.75 6.50 -3.40
CA ILE A 169 -4.27 6.48 -2.02
C ILE A 169 -2.75 6.53 -1.98
N VAL A 170 -2.05 5.72 -2.81
CA VAL A 170 -0.58 5.75 -2.88
C VAL A 170 -0.11 7.11 -3.36
N ALA A 171 -0.70 7.69 -4.40
CA ALA A 171 -0.33 9.00 -4.93
C ALA A 171 -0.49 10.14 -3.91
N LEU A 172 -1.49 10.04 -3.04
CA LEU A 172 -1.78 11.03 -1.99
C LEU A 172 -1.09 10.72 -0.64
N SER A 173 -0.38 9.60 -0.51
CA SER A 173 0.32 9.20 0.72
C SER A 173 1.81 9.00 0.55
N SER A 174 2.32 9.07 -0.68
CA SER A 174 3.74 8.86 -0.99
C SER A 174 4.29 9.93 -1.93
N ASN A 175 5.55 9.78 -2.29
CA ASN A 175 6.16 10.57 -3.35
C ASN A 175 5.74 10.09 -4.76
N LEU A 176 6.07 10.90 -5.76
CA LEU A 176 5.79 10.61 -7.16
C LEU A 176 6.47 9.30 -7.61
N THR A 177 7.69 9.05 -7.15
CA THR A 177 8.48 7.88 -7.55
C THR A 177 7.81 6.56 -7.12
N LEU A 178 7.46 6.41 -5.84
CA LEU A 178 6.78 5.20 -5.36
C LEU A 178 5.44 5.00 -6.06
N SER A 179 4.71 6.09 -6.29
CA SER A 179 3.43 6.04 -7.00
C SER A 179 3.58 5.50 -8.43
N LEU A 180 4.60 5.96 -9.16
CA LEU A 180 4.91 5.47 -10.50
C LEU A 180 5.39 4.01 -10.49
N ILE A 181 6.17 3.61 -9.49
CA ILE A 181 6.58 2.22 -9.29
C ILE A 181 5.36 1.31 -9.10
N VAL A 182 4.40 1.70 -8.28
CA VAL A 182 3.18 0.90 -8.07
C VAL A 182 2.35 0.80 -9.36
N VAL A 183 2.22 1.89 -10.12
CA VAL A 183 1.52 1.87 -11.42
C VAL A 183 2.23 0.94 -12.41
N THR A 184 3.55 1.08 -12.58
CA THR A 184 4.32 0.24 -13.50
C THR A 184 4.31 -1.23 -13.10
N SER A 185 4.43 -1.53 -11.80
CA SER A 185 4.32 -2.89 -11.26
C SER A 185 2.95 -3.51 -11.51
N THR A 186 1.90 -2.70 -11.40
CA THR A 186 0.53 -3.15 -11.72
C THR A 186 0.38 -3.48 -13.21
N ILE A 187 0.92 -2.66 -14.09
CA ILE A 187 0.93 -2.91 -15.54
C ILE A 187 1.71 -4.21 -15.84
N ILE A 188 2.91 -4.34 -15.29
CA ILE A 188 3.73 -5.55 -15.45
C ILE A 188 2.98 -6.78 -14.94
N ALA A 189 2.35 -6.72 -13.78
CA ALA A 189 1.57 -7.82 -13.20
C ALA A 189 0.48 -8.32 -14.15
N VAL A 190 -0.26 -7.40 -14.74
CA VAL A 190 -1.37 -7.73 -15.66
C VAL A 190 -0.84 -8.28 -16.99
N VAL A 191 0.20 -7.66 -17.57
CA VAL A 191 0.79 -8.11 -18.82
C VAL A 191 1.46 -9.48 -18.66
N ALA A 192 2.26 -9.67 -17.59
CA ALA A 192 2.96 -10.93 -17.33
C ALA A 192 2.00 -12.08 -17.05
N SER A 193 0.87 -11.82 -16.42
CA SER A 193 -0.13 -12.84 -16.10
C SER A 193 -1.01 -13.26 -17.29
N ASN A 194 -0.77 -12.73 -18.52
CA ASN A 194 -1.65 -12.91 -19.67
C ASN A 194 -3.14 -12.62 -19.37
N ALA A 195 -3.41 -11.88 -18.32
CA ALA A 195 -4.76 -11.45 -17.99
C ALA A 195 -5.28 -10.55 -19.11
N LYS A 196 -6.40 -10.93 -19.73
CA LYS A 196 -7.01 -10.08 -20.74
C LYS A 196 -7.46 -8.79 -20.08
N LEU A 197 -6.71 -7.72 -20.28
CA LEU A 197 -7.10 -6.37 -19.89
C LEU A 197 -8.43 -6.05 -20.53
N ARG A 198 -9.47 -5.92 -19.73
CA ARG A 198 -10.77 -5.50 -20.20
C ARG A 198 -10.80 -3.98 -20.19
N PHE A 199 -11.21 -3.37 -21.26
CA PHE A 199 -11.30 -1.91 -21.42
C PHE A 199 -11.88 -1.20 -20.20
N ARG A 200 -12.95 -1.75 -19.62
CA ARG A 200 -13.58 -1.18 -18.42
C ARG A 200 -12.66 -1.11 -17.20
N TRP A 201 -11.83 -2.13 -16.98
CA TRP A 201 -10.87 -2.14 -15.86
C TRP A 201 -9.79 -1.09 -16.10
N THR A 202 -9.22 -1.06 -17.31
CA THR A 202 -8.18 -0.07 -17.66
C THR A 202 -8.72 1.34 -17.54
N LEU A 203 -9.89 1.63 -18.12
CA LEU A 203 -10.49 2.96 -18.09
C LEU A 203 -10.71 3.44 -16.65
N THR A 204 -11.37 2.63 -15.81
CA THR A 204 -11.70 3.04 -14.44
C THR A 204 -10.47 3.19 -13.55
N SER A 205 -9.51 2.27 -13.65
CA SER A 205 -8.27 2.37 -12.87
C SER A 205 -7.41 3.56 -13.29
N THR A 206 -7.34 3.85 -14.60
CA THR A 206 -6.59 5.01 -15.12
C THR A 206 -7.25 6.32 -14.71
N VAL A 207 -8.57 6.46 -14.87
CA VAL A 207 -9.27 7.70 -14.51
C VAL A 207 -9.14 8.00 -13.02
N LEU A 208 -9.40 7.03 -12.15
CA LEU A 208 -9.26 7.24 -10.71
C LEU A 208 -7.81 7.45 -10.28
N GLY A 209 -6.86 6.73 -10.87
CA GLY A 209 -5.44 6.94 -10.63
C GLY A 209 -5.01 8.36 -11.00
N LEU A 210 -5.38 8.84 -12.18
CA LEU A 210 -5.10 10.21 -12.63
C LEU A 210 -5.74 11.26 -11.73
N ILE A 211 -6.97 11.04 -11.26
CA ILE A 211 -7.60 11.92 -10.25
C ILE A 211 -6.74 11.98 -9.00
N GLY A 212 -6.27 10.83 -8.49
CA GLY A 212 -5.39 10.77 -7.33
C GLY A 212 -4.09 11.56 -7.52
N PHE A 213 -3.44 11.43 -8.68
CA PHE A 213 -2.24 12.19 -9.02
C PHE A 213 -2.51 13.70 -9.19
N ALA A 214 -3.63 14.06 -9.79
CA ALA A 214 -3.94 15.44 -10.10
C ALA A 214 -4.56 16.22 -8.92
N LEU A 215 -5.18 15.52 -7.97
CA LEU A 215 -5.98 16.14 -6.92
C LEU A 215 -5.17 17.16 -6.10
N TRP A 216 -4.01 16.76 -5.60
CA TRP A 216 -3.21 17.64 -4.77
C TRP A 216 -2.60 18.83 -5.55
N PRO A 217 -1.97 18.66 -6.72
CA PRO A 217 -1.57 19.78 -7.57
C PRO A 217 -2.71 20.74 -7.96
N ILE A 218 -3.90 20.21 -8.24
CA ILE A 218 -5.08 21.03 -8.53
C ILE A 218 -5.47 21.87 -7.32
N ILE A 219 -5.42 21.32 -6.11
CA ILE A 219 -5.71 22.05 -4.87
C ILE A 219 -4.72 23.22 -4.70
N TRP A 220 -3.41 23.01 -4.94
CA TRP A 220 -2.42 24.11 -4.86
C TRP A 220 -2.74 25.25 -5.83
N TYR A 221 -3.10 24.89 -7.05
CA TYR A 221 -3.42 25.85 -8.09
C TYR A 221 -4.68 26.63 -7.76
N LEU A 222 -5.74 25.95 -7.37
CA LEU A 222 -7.02 26.58 -7.03
C LEU A 222 -6.95 27.45 -5.76
N ALA A 223 -6.12 27.07 -4.80
CA ALA A 223 -5.92 27.82 -3.57
C ALA A 223 -5.04 29.05 -3.76
N ASN A 224 -4.51 29.30 -4.96
CA ASN A 224 -3.59 30.43 -5.25
C ASN A 224 -2.45 30.55 -4.23
N LEU A 225 -1.83 29.41 -3.87
CA LEU A 225 -0.75 29.40 -2.89
C LEU A 225 0.38 30.35 -3.32
N PRO A 226 1.02 31.09 -2.37
CA PRO A 226 2.26 31.81 -2.61
C PRO A 226 3.31 30.89 -3.24
N ILE A 227 4.20 31.46 -4.07
CA ILE A 227 5.21 30.72 -4.82
C ILE A 227 6.08 29.87 -3.89
N GLU A 228 6.45 30.39 -2.74
CA GLU A 228 7.24 29.69 -1.72
C GLU A 228 6.58 28.39 -1.26
N TRP A 229 5.29 28.43 -0.90
CA TRP A 229 4.52 27.26 -0.49
C TRP A 229 4.31 26.25 -1.61
N ARG A 230 4.20 26.71 -2.87
CA ARG A 230 4.16 25.79 -4.03
C ARG A 230 5.47 25.04 -4.18
N HIS A 231 6.60 25.72 -4.07
CA HIS A 231 7.91 25.07 -4.13
C HIS A 231 8.11 24.03 -3.02
N ILE A 232 7.71 24.37 -1.80
CA ILE A 232 7.77 23.46 -0.65
C ILE A 232 6.92 22.21 -0.92
N ALA A 233 5.68 22.38 -1.39
CA ALA A 233 4.78 21.28 -1.72
C ALA A 233 5.31 20.41 -2.86
N GLU A 234 5.80 21.02 -3.94
CA GLU A 234 6.36 20.35 -5.10
C GLU A 234 7.62 19.56 -4.74
N GLU A 235 8.51 20.13 -3.96
CA GLU A 235 9.72 19.48 -3.48
C GLU A 235 9.37 18.27 -2.59
N GLY A 236 8.41 18.42 -1.68
CA GLY A 236 7.94 17.30 -0.83
C GLY A 236 7.28 16.18 -1.61
N TRP A 237 6.60 16.49 -2.72
CA TRP A 237 5.99 15.48 -3.57
C TRP A 237 6.99 14.77 -4.49
N ARG A 238 7.96 15.52 -5.04
CA ARG A 238 9.01 14.94 -5.91
C ARG A 238 10.07 14.20 -5.11
N ASN A 239 10.49 14.80 -4.01
CA ASN A 239 11.64 14.37 -3.21
C ASN A 239 11.20 14.15 -1.77
N ALA A 240 10.51 13.03 -1.46
CA ALA A 240 10.28 12.71 -0.07
C ALA A 240 11.62 12.70 0.69
N PRO A 241 11.66 13.25 1.90
CA PRO A 241 12.88 13.28 2.73
C PRO A 241 13.54 11.91 2.88
N GLU A 242 12.72 10.87 2.86
CA GLU A 242 13.13 9.46 2.95
C GLU A 242 13.92 8.96 1.72
N MET A 243 13.74 9.58 0.55
CA MET A 243 14.45 9.19 -0.69
C MET A 243 15.65 10.09 -1.05
N ARG A 244 16.02 11.04 -0.20
CA ARG A 244 17.28 11.78 -0.38
C ARG A 244 18.51 10.91 -0.15
N ALA A 245 18.35 9.77 0.51
CA ALA A 245 19.38 8.73 0.54
C ALA A 245 19.48 8.08 -0.84
N ARG A 246 20.49 8.48 -1.63
CA ARG A 246 20.84 7.74 -2.84
C ARG A 246 21.06 6.27 -2.47
N PRO A 247 20.64 5.31 -3.31
CA PRO A 247 20.96 3.91 -3.08
C PRO A 247 22.47 3.80 -2.90
N SER A 248 22.93 3.62 -1.69
CA SER A 248 24.34 3.44 -1.35
C SER A 248 24.56 1.97 -1.01
N ILE A 249 25.81 1.53 -1.10
CA ILE A 249 26.22 0.18 -0.66
C ILE A 249 25.83 -0.01 0.82
N GLU A 250 25.88 1.06 1.63
CA GLU A 250 25.46 1.03 3.04
C GLU A 250 23.95 0.81 3.19
N SER A 251 23.12 1.43 2.32
CA SER A 251 21.67 1.21 2.30
C SER A 251 21.32 -0.24 1.93
N LEU A 252 22.03 -0.82 0.97
CA LEU A 252 21.90 -2.24 0.62
C LEU A 252 22.37 -3.15 1.76
N GLY A 253 23.45 -2.79 2.45
CA GLY A 253 23.92 -3.49 3.65
C GLY A 253 22.88 -3.45 4.77
N PHE A 254 22.32 -2.29 5.06
CA PHE A 254 21.24 -2.14 6.04
C PHE A 254 20.02 -2.98 5.67
N LEU A 255 19.58 -2.92 4.40
CA LEU A 255 18.45 -3.71 3.91
C LEU A 255 18.73 -5.21 4.06
N SER A 256 19.93 -5.67 3.67
CA SER A 256 20.29 -7.09 3.73
C SER A 256 20.29 -7.65 5.16
N VAL A 257 20.68 -6.86 6.15
CA VAL A 257 20.70 -7.28 7.56
C VAL A 257 19.30 -7.22 8.17
N ASN A 258 18.55 -6.15 7.90
CA ASN A 258 17.28 -5.92 8.57
C ASN A 258 16.09 -6.62 7.90
N PHE A 259 16.13 -6.85 6.58
CA PHE A 259 15.07 -7.49 5.83
C PHE A 259 14.65 -8.85 6.43
N TRP A 260 15.64 -9.66 6.83
CA TRP A 260 15.40 -10.98 7.39
C TRP A 260 14.60 -10.95 8.69
N ALA A 261 14.88 -9.97 9.55
CA ALA A 261 14.15 -9.80 10.80
C ALA A 261 12.77 -9.15 10.58
N TYR A 262 12.72 -8.08 9.77
CA TYR A 262 11.47 -7.34 9.54
C TYR A 262 10.44 -8.14 8.74
N ALA A 263 10.87 -8.89 7.73
CA ALA A 263 9.97 -9.68 6.90
C ALA A 263 9.74 -11.12 7.42
N TRP A 264 10.18 -11.42 8.65
CA TRP A 264 9.86 -12.69 9.30
C TRP A 264 8.37 -12.74 9.70
N PRO A 265 7.62 -13.84 9.48
CA PRO A 265 8.01 -15.12 8.85
C PRO A 265 7.71 -15.19 7.33
N VAL A 266 7.45 -14.07 6.67
CA VAL A 266 6.98 -14.01 5.27
C VAL A 266 8.01 -14.57 4.29
N TRP A 267 9.28 -14.16 4.39
CA TRP A 267 10.30 -14.49 3.41
C TRP A 267 10.62 -15.99 3.32
N PRO A 268 10.74 -16.78 4.42
CA PRO A 268 11.03 -18.21 4.29
C PRO A 268 9.86 -18.96 3.64
N LEU A 269 8.62 -18.57 3.95
CA LEU A 269 7.42 -19.16 3.34
C LEU A 269 7.34 -18.80 1.85
N ALA A 270 7.69 -17.55 1.47
CA ALA A 270 7.75 -17.14 0.07
C ALA A 270 8.81 -17.94 -0.70
N LEU A 271 10.02 -18.12 -0.13
CA LEU A 271 11.09 -18.91 -0.76
C LEU A 271 10.69 -20.39 -0.94
N ILE A 272 10.07 -21.01 0.06
CA ILE A 272 9.56 -22.37 -0.04
C ILE A 272 8.52 -22.47 -1.17
N SER A 273 7.60 -21.52 -1.24
CA SER A 273 6.57 -21.47 -2.28
C SER A 273 7.19 -21.30 -3.68
N LEU A 274 8.14 -20.39 -3.85
CA LEU A 274 8.85 -20.19 -5.12
C LEU A 274 9.68 -21.40 -5.53
N ALA A 275 10.38 -22.06 -4.58
CA ALA A 275 11.15 -23.26 -4.85
C ALA A 275 10.24 -24.43 -5.27
N HIS A 276 9.07 -24.57 -4.66
CA HIS A 276 8.09 -25.56 -5.06
C HIS A 276 7.57 -25.30 -6.48
N TRP A 277 7.23 -24.06 -6.79
CA TRP A 277 6.80 -23.64 -8.13
C TRP A 277 7.88 -23.81 -9.20
N GLY A 278 9.15 -23.52 -8.87
CA GLY A 278 10.28 -23.75 -9.78
C GLY A 278 10.47 -25.22 -10.20
N ARG A 279 10.00 -26.15 -9.37
CA ARG A 279 10.02 -27.60 -9.68
C ARG A 279 8.88 -28.03 -10.60
N ILE A 280 7.77 -27.28 -10.63
CA ILE A 280 6.63 -27.55 -11.53
C ILE A 280 6.97 -26.97 -12.89
N LYS A 281 7.62 -27.78 -13.74
CA LYS A 281 8.04 -27.41 -15.11
C LYS A 281 6.87 -27.30 -16.12
N ALA A 282 5.65 -27.05 -15.67
CA ALA A 282 4.53 -26.85 -16.58
C ALA A 282 4.75 -25.56 -17.39
N ALA A 283 4.73 -25.65 -18.71
CA ALA A 283 4.86 -24.50 -19.59
C ALA A 283 3.79 -23.46 -19.26
N GLY A 284 4.22 -22.27 -18.84
CA GLY A 284 3.30 -21.19 -18.49
C GLY A 284 2.93 -21.04 -17.01
N ALA A 285 3.37 -21.92 -16.12
CA ALA A 285 3.07 -21.81 -14.68
C ALA A 285 3.49 -20.46 -14.07
N TRP A 286 4.60 -19.88 -14.52
CA TRP A 286 5.09 -18.55 -14.11
C TRP A 286 4.20 -17.37 -14.52
N ARG A 287 3.30 -17.58 -15.49
CA ARG A 287 2.33 -16.58 -15.96
C ARG A 287 0.97 -16.67 -15.27
N ALA A 288 0.85 -17.55 -14.31
CA ALA A 288 -0.40 -17.70 -13.56
C ALA A 288 -0.68 -16.44 -12.71
N PRO A 289 -1.91 -15.88 -12.76
CA PRO A 289 -2.24 -14.65 -12.07
C PRO A 289 -1.95 -14.66 -10.55
N HIS A 290 -2.15 -15.81 -9.91
CA HIS A 290 -1.91 -15.99 -8.48
C HIS A 290 -0.43 -15.91 -8.08
N LEU A 291 0.50 -16.01 -9.05
CA LEU A 291 1.93 -15.82 -8.83
C LEU A 291 2.41 -14.45 -9.34
N CYS A 292 2.10 -14.14 -10.60
CA CYS A 292 2.59 -12.91 -11.23
C CYS A 292 2.11 -11.63 -10.56
N ILE A 293 0.82 -11.57 -10.15
CA ILE A 293 0.25 -10.34 -9.61
C ILE A 293 0.89 -9.98 -8.26
N PRO A 294 0.89 -10.87 -7.23
CA PRO A 294 1.53 -10.56 -5.97
C PRO A 294 3.04 -10.32 -6.10
N LEU A 295 3.72 -11.15 -6.90
CA LEU A 295 5.18 -11.07 -7.06
C LEU A 295 5.62 -9.76 -7.72
N SER A 296 4.93 -9.31 -8.77
CA SER A 296 5.24 -8.06 -9.44
C SER A 296 5.06 -6.85 -8.53
N LEU A 297 3.99 -6.81 -7.73
CA LEU A 297 3.76 -5.74 -6.76
C LEU A 297 4.79 -5.79 -5.63
N PHE A 298 5.14 -6.97 -5.15
CA PHE A 298 6.17 -7.14 -4.12
C PHE A 298 7.54 -6.67 -4.60
N ILE A 299 8.00 -7.13 -5.77
CA ILE A 299 9.29 -6.69 -6.34
C ILE A 299 9.30 -5.19 -6.56
N GLY A 300 8.21 -4.62 -7.11
CA GLY A 300 8.11 -3.18 -7.29
C GLY A 300 8.18 -2.40 -5.99
N SER A 301 7.62 -2.91 -4.90
CA SER A 301 7.69 -2.23 -3.60
C SER A 301 9.05 -2.33 -2.90
N LEU A 302 9.98 -3.17 -3.40
CA LEU A 302 11.36 -3.29 -2.90
C LEU A 302 12.33 -2.32 -3.58
N ILE A 303 11.97 -1.79 -4.76
CA ILE A 303 12.76 -0.84 -5.54
C ILE A 303 12.49 0.59 -5.07
#